data_ce877567cd3a6a981e95936585b2fadd
#
_entry.id   ce877567cd3a6a981e95936585b2fadd
#
_cell.length_a   1.000
_cell.length_b   1.000
_cell.length_c   1.000
_cell.angle_alpha   90.00
_cell.angle_beta   90.00
_cell.angle_gamma   90.00
#
_symmetry.space_group_name_H-M   'P 1'
#
loop_
_entity.id
_entity.type
_entity.pdbx_description
1 polymer ?
#
loop_
_entity_poly.entity_id
_entity_poly.type
_entity_poly.pdbx_seq_one_letter_code
_entity_poly.pdbx_strand_id
1 'polypeptide(L)'
;MFSGIITEIGFLRPVKFFSDPSPGGKKQVRVRISWRVKNFFKHSVGDSVSVNGVCLTIVSKGIGYFEADVSDETLDVTVGLDKAGAVNLEPSLRVGGSLGGHIVTGHVDGTARINDVTQSRDCRVISFITDKTFYPMLTKKGSIAVNGVSLTINEVDLKNQSCRFLVNLIPHTLVQTNLSNLTIESIVNIELDPIAKMVDQFLSVYSEQKR
;
A
#
# COMPACT_ATOMS: atom_id res chain seq x y z
N MET A 1 3.87 10.42 -5.83
CA MET A 1 2.47 10.20 -6.26
C MET A 1 2.45 9.08 -7.28
N PHE A 2 1.46 8.20 -7.22
CA PHE A 2 1.28 6.98 -8.01
C PHE A 2 -0.16 6.87 -8.49
N SER A 3 -0.45 5.89 -9.33
CA SER A 3 -1.79 5.63 -9.86
C SER A 3 -2.46 4.38 -9.24
N GLY A 4 -1.70 3.58 -8.51
CA GLY A 4 -2.12 2.29 -7.99
C GLY A 4 -2.18 1.19 -9.07
N ILE A 5 -1.49 1.39 -10.18
CA ILE A 5 -1.33 0.41 -11.26
C ILE A 5 0.06 -0.21 -11.17
N ILE A 6 0.12 -1.43 -10.68
CA ILE A 6 1.37 -2.13 -10.46
C ILE A 6 2.05 -2.44 -11.79
N THR A 7 3.33 -2.14 -11.90
CA THR A 7 4.11 -2.35 -13.12
C THR A 7 4.89 -3.67 -13.09
N GLU A 8 5.25 -4.15 -11.90
CA GLU A 8 5.90 -5.45 -11.72
C GLU A 8 5.86 -5.91 -10.26
N ILE A 9 6.14 -7.20 -10.04
CA ILE A 9 6.42 -7.78 -8.73
C ILE A 9 7.92 -7.88 -8.57
N GLY A 10 8.46 -7.20 -7.54
CA GLY A 10 9.84 -7.31 -7.10
C GLY A 10 9.98 -8.27 -5.93
N PHE A 11 11.23 -8.44 -5.46
CA PHE A 11 11.53 -9.18 -4.24
C PHE A 11 12.34 -8.29 -3.30
N LEU A 12 11.78 -8.02 -2.13
CA LEU A 12 12.39 -7.22 -1.07
C LEU A 12 13.16 -8.12 -0.12
N ARG A 13 14.32 -7.66 0.35
CA ARG A 13 15.06 -8.23 1.48
C ARG A 13 15.68 -7.13 2.32
N PRO A 14 15.64 -7.21 3.65
CA PRO A 14 16.43 -6.36 4.51
C PRO A 14 17.93 -6.61 4.29
N VAL A 15 18.74 -5.55 4.27
CA VAL A 15 20.20 -5.65 4.13
C VAL A 15 20.93 -5.07 5.32
N LYS A 16 20.31 -4.11 6.04
CA LYS A 16 20.91 -3.52 7.23
C LYS A 16 19.82 -2.97 8.16
N PHE A 17 19.90 -3.31 9.41
CA PHE A 17 19.10 -2.69 10.47
C PHE A 17 19.94 -1.63 11.17
N PHE A 18 19.36 -0.48 11.39
CA PHE A 18 19.93 0.60 12.19
C PHE A 18 19.10 0.68 13.46
N SER A 19 19.72 0.60 14.61
CA SER A 19 19.08 0.79 15.91
C SER A 19 19.79 1.91 16.62
N ASP A 20 19.02 2.85 17.13
CA ASP A 20 19.52 3.82 18.08
C ASP A 20 19.71 3.07 19.43
N PRO A 21 20.92 3.08 20.04
CA PRO A 21 21.18 2.41 21.30
C PRO A 21 20.49 3.06 22.51
N SER A 22 19.84 4.21 22.34
CA SER A 22 19.10 4.88 23.44
C SER A 22 17.84 4.12 23.86
N PRO A 23 17.40 4.20 25.13
CA PRO A 23 16.14 3.62 25.57
C PRO A 23 14.97 4.18 24.72
N GLY A 24 14.21 3.27 24.06
CA GLY A 24 13.18 3.66 23.08
C GLY A 24 13.72 4.03 21.71
N GLY A 25 14.98 3.70 21.42
CA GLY A 25 15.67 4.02 20.18
C GLY A 25 14.97 3.45 18.94
N LYS A 26 14.91 4.29 17.93
CA LYS A 26 14.18 4.04 16.69
C LYS A 26 14.86 2.95 15.85
N LYS A 27 14.04 2.07 15.26
CA LYS A 27 14.51 1.05 14.33
C LYS A 27 14.32 1.54 12.91
N GLN A 28 15.38 1.57 12.14
CA GLN A 28 15.32 1.81 10.70
C GLN A 28 15.86 0.60 9.98
N VAL A 29 15.39 0.35 8.77
CA VAL A 29 15.89 -0.75 7.97
C VAL A 29 16.23 -0.26 6.57
N ARG A 30 17.43 -0.61 6.08
CA ARG A 30 17.75 -0.53 4.66
C ARG A 30 17.30 -1.81 4.00
N VAL A 31 16.50 -1.67 2.97
CA VAL A 31 15.98 -2.78 2.16
C VAL A 31 16.57 -2.74 0.77
N ARG A 32 16.81 -3.92 0.20
CA ARG A 32 17.13 -4.08 -1.22
C ARG A 32 15.98 -4.73 -1.92
N ILE A 33 15.56 -4.12 -3.02
CA ILE A 33 14.42 -4.56 -3.81
C ILE A 33 14.92 -4.92 -5.22
N SER A 34 14.66 -6.16 -5.67
CA SER A 34 14.93 -6.57 -7.04
C SER A 34 13.96 -5.89 -8.00
N TRP A 35 14.45 -5.45 -9.14
CA TRP A 35 13.69 -4.79 -10.17
C TRP A 35 14.12 -5.29 -11.56
N ARG A 36 13.20 -5.32 -12.52
CA ARG A 36 13.54 -5.70 -13.90
C ARG A 36 14.54 -4.71 -14.50
N VAL A 37 15.57 -5.21 -15.15
CA VAL A 37 16.68 -4.42 -15.71
C VAL A 37 16.21 -3.28 -16.63
N LYS A 38 15.15 -3.48 -17.39
CA LYS A 38 14.60 -2.45 -18.30
C LYS A 38 14.15 -1.17 -17.59
N ASN A 39 13.67 -1.26 -16.33
CA ASN A 39 13.23 -0.12 -15.54
C ASN A 39 14.38 0.56 -14.81
N PHE A 40 15.45 -0.19 -14.55
CA PHE A 40 16.63 0.29 -13.85
C PHE A 40 17.28 1.52 -14.53
N PHE A 41 17.32 1.56 -15.87
CA PHE A 41 17.92 2.68 -16.61
C PHE A 41 17.04 3.95 -16.64
N LYS A 42 15.77 3.85 -16.26
CA LYS A 42 14.80 4.96 -16.30
C LYS A 42 14.72 5.73 -15.00
N HIS A 43 15.32 5.21 -13.92
CA HIS A 43 15.17 5.76 -12.57
C HIS A 43 16.55 6.08 -11.98
N SER A 44 16.59 7.13 -11.16
CA SER A 44 17.79 7.67 -10.53
C SER A 44 17.71 7.56 -9.00
N VAL A 45 18.86 7.66 -8.33
CA VAL A 45 18.91 7.93 -6.89
C VAL A 45 18.16 9.24 -6.64
N GLY A 46 17.28 9.26 -5.64
CA GLY A 46 16.37 10.36 -5.34
C GLY A 46 14.95 10.16 -5.91
N ASP A 47 14.74 9.26 -6.87
CA ASP A 47 13.39 8.96 -7.37
C ASP A 47 12.57 8.19 -6.34
N SER A 48 11.24 8.39 -6.36
CA SER A 48 10.29 7.65 -5.52
C SER A 48 9.73 6.43 -6.25
N VAL A 49 9.60 5.34 -5.51
CA VAL A 49 8.97 4.08 -5.93
C VAL A 49 7.99 3.64 -4.86
N SER A 50 6.79 3.25 -5.25
CA SER A 50 5.84 2.57 -4.37
C SER A 50 6.23 1.11 -4.22
N VAL A 51 6.44 0.66 -2.99
CA VAL A 51 6.79 -0.72 -2.61
C VAL A 51 5.70 -1.24 -1.69
N ASN A 52 4.86 -2.16 -2.15
CA ASN A 52 3.64 -2.58 -1.43
C ASN A 52 2.81 -1.39 -0.92
N GLY A 53 2.68 -0.33 -1.73
CA GLY A 53 1.93 0.88 -1.38
C GLY A 53 2.72 1.92 -0.58
N VAL A 54 3.94 1.63 -0.17
CA VAL A 54 4.76 2.57 0.59
C VAL A 54 5.68 3.34 -0.34
N CYS A 55 5.62 4.67 -0.29
CA CYS A 55 6.51 5.56 -1.04
C CYS A 55 7.92 5.52 -0.44
N LEU A 56 8.86 4.91 -1.15
CA LEU A 56 10.26 4.85 -0.75
C LEU A 56 11.14 5.60 -1.75
N THR A 57 12.17 6.25 -1.24
CA THR A 57 13.17 6.95 -2.07
C THR A 57 14.34 6.03 -2.37
N ILE A 58 14.76 5.96 -3.61
CA ILE A 58 15.95 5.23 -4.03
C ILE A 58 17.19 5.92 -3.43
N VAL A 59 17.92 5.24 -2.54
CA VAL A 59 19.18 5.76 -1.95
C VAL A 59 20.40 5.18 -2.60
N SER A 60 20.29 4.00 -3.21
CA SER A 60 21.35 3.31 -3.96
C SER A 60 20.73 2.42 -5.03
N LYS A 61 21.43 2.17 -6.11
CA LYS A 61 21.00 1.24 -7.14
C LYS A 61 22.14 0.46 -7.74
N GLY A 62 21.86 -0.77 -8.15
CA GLY A 62 22.76 -1.65 -8.89
C GLY A 62 22.03 -2.34 -10.04
N ILE A 63 22.71 -3.19 -10.79
CA ILE A 63 22.09 -3.91 -11.90
C ILE A 63 20.98 -4.83 -11.33
N GLY A 64 19.72 -4.57 -11.71
CA GLY A 64 18.56 -5.38 -11.31
C GLY A 64 18.06 -5.17 -9.88
N TYR A 65 18.54 -4.15 -9.15
CA TYR A 65 18.02 -3.81 -7.83
C TYR A 65 18.18 -2.32 -7.50
N PHE A 66 17.43 -1.88 -6.51
CA PHE A 66 17.65 -0.61 -5.80
C PHE A 66 17.58 -0.84 -4.28
N GLU A 67 18.08 0.12 -3.53
CA GLU A 67 17.97 0.16 -2.07
C GLU A 67 17.23 1.41 -1.62
N ALA A 68 16.49 1.26 -0.53
CA ALA A 68 15.77 2.34 0.12
C ALA A 68 15.88 2.20 1.63
N ASP A 69 15.77 3.31 2.34
CA ASP A 69 15.70 3.35 3.81
C ASP A 69 14.25 3.47 4.23
N VAL A 70 13.85 2.66 5.20
CA VAL A 70 12.51 2.64 5.80
C VAL A 70 12.65 3.12 7.23
N SER A 71 11.90 4.19 7.57
CA SER A 71 11.89 4.75 8.92
C SER A 71 11.11 3.88 9.88
N ASP A 72 11.33 4.09 11.17
CA ASP A 72 10.55 3.48 12.25
C ASP A 72 9.06 3.80 12.14
N GLU A 73 8.69 5.06 11.92
CA GLU A 73 7.29 5.47 11.73
C GLU A 73 6.62 4.67 10.60
N THR A 74 7.32 4.48 9.48
CA THR A 74 6.81 3.67 8.37
C THR A 74 6.66 2.19 8.78
N LEU A 75 7.62 1.65 9.51
CA LEU A 75 7.57 0.25 10.00
C LEU A 75 6.43 0.03 10.99
N ASP A 76 6.08 1.03 11.80
CA ASP A 76 5.01 0.94 12.81
C ASP A 76 3.61 0.85 12.19
N VAL A 77 3.40 1.49 11.02
CA VAL A 77 2.09 1.53 10.36
C VAL A 77 1.96 0.57 9.16
N THR A 78 3.04 -0.12 8.78
CA THR A 78 3.07 -1.00 7.60
C THR A 78 3.48 -2.42 7.94
N VAL A 79 3.32 -3.32 6.98
CA VAL A 79 3.79 -4.71 7.09
C VAL A 79 4.65 -5.09 5.90
N GLY A 80 5.59 -6.01 6.13
CA GLY A 80 6.34 -6.69 5.07
C GLY A 80 7.57 -5.93 4.55
N LEU A 81 7.95 -4.78 5.15
CA LEU A 81 9.16 -4.05 4.77
C LEU A 81 10.41 -4.46 5.58
N ASP A 82 10.22 -5.15 6.68
CA ASP A 82 11.27 -5.62 7.60
C ASP A 82 11.67 -7.09 7.38
N LYS A 83 11.05 -7.77 6.41
CA LYS A 83 11.27 -9.19 6.09
C LYS A 83 11.33 -9.44 4.59
N ALA A 84 11.96 -10.56 4.20
CA ALA A 84 12.06 -10.95 2.81
C ALA A 84 10.70 -11.38 2.25
N GLY A 85 10.37 -10.91 1.02
CA GLY A 85 9.12 -11.26 0.38
C GLY A 85 8.89 -10.58 -0.97
N ALA A 86 7.88 -11.07 -1.68
CA ALA A 86 7.42 -10.47 -2.93
C ALA A 86 6.66 -9.16 -2.66
N VAL A 87 6.97 -8.11 -3.41
CA VAL A 87 6.38 -6.78 -3.26
C VAL A 87 5.88 -6.25 -4.59
N ASN A 88 4.73 -5.58 -4.57
CA ASN A 88 4.22 -4.81 -5.70
C ASN A 88 5.07 -3.55 -5.90
N LEU A 89 5.43 -3.25 -7.14
CA LEU A 89 6.23 -2.08 -7.49
C LEU A 89 5.51 -1.21 -8.50
N GLU A 90 5.51 0.09 -8.21
CA GLU A 90 5.07 1.12 -9.14
C GLU A 90 6.04 2.32 -9.06
N PRO A 91 6.63 2.77 -10.19
CA PRO A 91 7.39 4.01 -10.23
C PRO A 91 6.48 5.21 -10.09
N SER A 92 7.00 6.33 -9.59
CA SER A 92 6.25 7.57 -9.51
C SER A 92 5.67 8.00 -10.86
N LEU A 93 4.44 8.53 -10.83
CA LEU A 93 3.74 9.05 -11.99
C LEU A 93 4.52 10.24 -12.57
N ARG A 94 4.73 10.25 -13.87
CA ARG A 94 5.34 11.36 -14.61
C ARG A 94 4.29 12.36 -15.07
N VAL A 95 4.67 13.62 -15.18
CA VAL A 95 3.80 14.64 -15.80
C VAL A 95 3.42 14.19 -17.21
N GLY A 96 2.11 14.21 -17.51
CA GLY A 96 1.57 13.68 -18.78
C GLY A 96 1.34 12.17 -18.78
N GLY A 97 1.66 11.45 -17.71
CA GLY A 97 1.34 10.03 -17.56
C GLY A 97 -0.15 9.79 -17.28
N SER A 98 -0.63 8.61 -17.62
CA SER A 98 -2.03 8.23 -17.39
C SER A 98 -2.30 7.89 -15.93
N LEU A 99 -3.38 8.41 -15.36
CA LEU A 99 -3.89 8.00 -14.04
C LEU A 99 -4.90 6.85 -14.25
N GLY A 100 -4.39 5.62 -14.34
CA GLY A 100 -5.22 4.44 -14.65
C GLY A 100 -6.07 3.92 -13.49
N GLY A 101 -5.74 4.27 -12.25
CA GLY A 101 -6.49 3.95 -11.04
C GLY A 101 -7.04 5.21 -10.37
N HIS A 102 -6.56 5.51 -9.16
CA HIS A 102 -6.88 6.74 -8.43
C HIS A 102 -5.58 7.40 -7.93
N ILE A 103 -5.68 8.54 -7.29
CA ILE A 103 -4.51 9.22 -6.69
C ILE A 103 -4.04 8.40 -5.50
N VAL A 104 -2.86 7.79 -5.61
CA VAL A 104 -2.17 7.06 -4.55
C VAL A 104 -0.90 7.83 -4.18
N THR A 105 -0.74 8.17 -2.92
CA THR A 105 0.40 8.97 -2.46
C THR A 105 1.58 8.12 -2.03
N GLY A 106 1.31 6.87 -1.65
CA GLY A 106 2.27 5.97 -1.03
C GLY A 106 2.42 6.20 0.47
N HIS A 107 1.48 6.92 1.07
CA HIS A 107 1.41 7.18 2.50
C HIS A 107 0.36 6.27 3.13
N VAL A 108 0.80 5.08 3.48
CA VAL A 108 -0.04 4.04 4.08
C VAL A 108 -0.66 4.54 5.39
N ASP A 109 -1.98 4.41 5.52
CA ASP A 109 -2.72 4.83 6.70
C ASP A 109 -2.73 3.75 7.80
N GLY A 110 -2.55 2.50 7.41
CA GLY A 110 -2.51 1.35 8.32
C GLY A 110 -2.63 0.03 7.58
N THR A 111 -3.11 -0.98 8.29
CA THR A 111 -3.19 -2.34 7.75
C THR A 111 -4.61 -2.88 7.77
N ALA A 112 -4.86 -3.87 6.91
CA ALA A 112 -6.06 -4.68 6.96
C ALA A 112 -5.70 -6.16 6.94
N ARG A 113 -6.51 -6.97 7.62
CA ARG A 113 -6.39 -8.43 7.66
C ARG A 113 -7.43 -9.06 6.74
N ILE A 114 -7.04 -10.07 5.99
CA ILE A 114 -7.97 -10.83 5.17
C ILE A 114 -8.81 -11.72 6.07
N ASN A 115 -10.14 -11.51 6.00
CA ASN A 115 -11.12 -12.27 6.76
C ASN A 115 -11.73 -13.42 5.97
N ASP A 116 -11.91 -13.24 4.68
CA ASP A 116 -12.49 -14.26 3.79
C ASP A 116 -12.00 -14.08 2.36
N VAL A 117 -11.95 -15.22 1.65
CA VAL A 117 -11.57 -15.28 0.23
C VAL A 117 -12.50 -16.23 -0.48
N THR A 118 -13.31 -15.71 -1.39
CA THR A 118 -14.28 -16.48 -2.17
C THR A 118 -13.98 -16.39 -3.65
N GLN A 119 -13.95 -17.52 -4.34
CA GLN A 119 -13.84 -17.56 -5.80
C GLN A 119 -15.23 -17.36 -6.41
N SER A 120 -15.39 -16.37 -7.28
CA SER A 120 -16.64 -16.09 -8.00
C SER A 120 -16.38 -16.04 -9.50
N ARG A 121 -16.73 -17.10 -10.22
CA ARG A 121 -16.43 -17.26 -11.66
C ARG A 121 -14.94 -16.97 -11.90
N ASP A 122 -14.64 -15.94 -12.69
CA ASP A 122 -13.26 -15.54 -13.04
C ASP A 122 -12.65 -14.52 -12.05
N CYS A 123 -13.42 -14.06 -11.06
CA CYS A 123 -12.98 -13.06 -10.09
C CYS A 123 -12.75 -13.67 -8.71
N ARG A 124 -11.84 -13.10 -7.95
CA ARG A 124 -11.60 -13.43 -6.55
C ARG A 124 -12.13 -12.31 -5.67
N VAL A 125 -13.13 -12.61 -4.85
CA VAL A 125 -13.69 -11.68 -3.87
C VAL A 125 -12.89 -11.81 -2.58
N ILE A 126 -12.36 -10.69 -2.08
CA ILE A 126 -11.62 -10.67 -0.82
C ILE A 126 -12.34 -9.74 0.15
N SER A 127 -12.58 -10.25 1.36
CA SER A 127 -13.08 -9.51 2.50
C SER A 127 -11.94 -9.13 3.42
N PHE A 128 -11.84 -7.85 3.75
CA PHE A 128 -10.83 -7.30 4.65
C PHE A 128 -11.49 -6.78 5.92
N ILE A 129 -10.76 -6.89 7.03
CA ILE A 129 -11.09 -6.25 8.31
C ILE A 129 -9.98 -5.26 8.65
N THR A 130 -10.37 -4.05 9.02
CA THR A 130 -9.47 -2.97 9.44
C THR A 130 -10.03 -2.21 10.63
N ASP A 131 -9.31 -1.20 11.10
CA ASP A 131 -9.76 -0.36 12.20
C ASP A 131 -11.06 0.39 11.86
N LYS A 132 -11.93 0.52 12.84
CA LYS A 132 -13.21 1.23 12.71
C LYS A 132 -13.07 2.72 12.37
N THR A 133 -11.95 3.33 12.73
CA THR A 133 -11.67 4.74 12.46
C THR A 133 -11.60 5.04 10.97
N PHE A 134 -11.36 4.03 10.13
CA PHE A 134 -11.35 4.19 8.67
C PHE A 134 -12.74 4.14 8.03
N TYR A 135 -13.77 3.69 8.78
CA TYR A 135 -15.13 3.53 8.25
C TYR A 135 -15.71 4.78 7.57
N PRO A 136 -15.57 6.01 8.12
CA PRO A 136 -16.13 7.21 7.46
C PRO A 136 -15.52 7.51 6.09
N MET A 137 -14.29 7.07 5.85
CA MET A 137 -13.54 7.32 4.63
C MET A 137 -13.67 6.18 3.60
N LEU A 138 -14.27 5.05 4.00
CA LEU A 138 -14.53 3.92 3.12
C LEU A 138 -15.96 3.96 2.60
N THR A 139 -16.14 4.07 1.29
CA THR A 139 -17.48 4.15 0.69
C THR A 139 -17.67 3.08 -0.37
N LYS A 140 -18.88 2.54 -0.48
CA LYS A 140 -19.24 1.63 -1.58
C LYS A 140 -19.04 2.34 -2.92
N LYS A 141 -18.31 1.68 -3.84
CA LYS A 141 -17.87 2.22 -5.13
C LYS A 141 -16.78 3.28 -5.05
N GLY A 142 -16.27 3.59 -3.86
CA GLY A 142 -15.06 4.39 -3.68
C GLY A 142 -13.79 3.59 -4.00
N SER A 143 -12.66 4.29 -3.93
CA SER A 143 -11.33 3.71 -4.18
C SER A 143 -10.61 3.43 -2.87
N ILE A 144 -9.72 2.44 -2.91
CA ILE A 144 -8.75 2.13 -1.86
C ILE A 144 -7.50 1.53 -2.50
N ALA A 145 -6.32 1.84 -1.96
CA ALA A 145 -5.10 1.14 -2.35
C ALA A 145 -4.79 0.00 -1.34
N VAL A 146 -4.63 -1.22 -1.84
CA VAL A 146 -4.25 -2.41 -1.05
C VAL A 146 -2.91 -2.92 -1.56
N ASN A 147 -1.88 -2.93 -0.71
CA ASN A 147 -0.48 -3.16 -1.12
C ASN A 147 -0.11 -2.35 -2.38
N GLY A 148 -0.57 -1.10 -2.46
CA GLY A 148 -0.37 -0.19 -3.58
C GLY A 148 -1.27 -0.41 -4.78
N VAL A 149 -2.12 -1.42 -4.78
CA VAL A 149 -3.04 -1.71 -5.90
C VAL A 149 -4.32 -0.89 -5.75
N SER A 150 -4.66 -0.08 -6.75
CA SER A 150 -5.93 0.66 -6.82
C SER A 150 -7.08 -0.31 -7.03
N LEU A 151 -8.02 -0.34 -6.09
CA LEU A 151 -9.18 -1.24 -6.10
C LEU A 151 -10.46 -0.46 -5.82
N THR A 152 -11.57 -0.99 -6.35
CA THR A 152 -12.91 -0.48 -6.07
C THR A 152 -13.53 -1.25 -4.92
N ILE A 153 -14.07 -0.54 -3.95
CA ILE A 153 -14.81 -1.09 -2.81
C ILE A 153 -16.20 -1.50 -3.25
N ASN A 154 -16.56 -2.77 -3.08
CA ASN A 154 -17.89 -3.28 -3.43
C ASN A 154 -18.89 -3.15 -2.30
N GLU A 155 -18.46 -3.40 -1.07
CA GLU A 155 -19.27 -3.32 0.14
C GLU A 155 -18.43 -2.80 1.29
N VAL A 156 -19.07 -2.12 2.23
CA VAL A 156 -18.48 -1.66 3.50
C VAL A 156 -19.50 -1.88 4.60
N ASP A 157 -19.07 -2.48 5.69
CA ASP A 157 -19.87 -2.68 6.91
C ASP A 157 -19.09 -2.26 8.15
N LEU A 158 -19.79 -1.75 9.15
CA LEU A 158 -19.27 -1.58 10.51
C LEU A 158 -19.89 -2.64 11.41
N LYS A 159 -19.09 -3.58 11.93
CA LYS A 159 -19.54 -4.65 12.83
C LYS A 159 -18.59 -4.78 14.02
N ASN A 160 -19.15 -4.86 15.23
CA ASN A 160 -18.41 -5.20 16.46
C ASN A 160 -17.09 -4.44 16.63
N GLN A 161 -17.10 -3.11 16.45
CA GLN A 161 -15.93 -2.24 16.57
C GLN A 161 -14.84 -2.43 15.49
N SER A 162 -15.13 -3.13 14.40
CA SER A 162 -14.24 -3.25 13.25
C SER A 162 -14.93 -2.85 11.95
N CYS A 163 -14.19 -2.32 11.01
CA CYS A 163 -14.66 -2.01 9.67
C CYS A 163 -14.33 -3.16 8.73
N ARG A 164 -15.34 -3.67 8.02
CA ARG A 164 -15.18 -4.68 6.98
C ARG A 164 -15.42 -4.04 5.61
N PHE A 165 -14.57 -4.34 4.64
CA PHE A 165 -14.81 -3.97 3.25
C PHE A 165 -14.49 -5.13 2.30
N LEU A 166 -15.14 -5.14 1.12
CA LEU A 166 -14.97 -6.15 0.10
C LEU A 166 -14.46 -5.53 -1.20
N VAL A 167 -13.58 -6.26 -1.87
CA VAL A 167 -13.11 -5.93 -3.22
C VAL A 167 -13.20 -7.16 -4.13
N ASN A 168 -13.36 -6.93 -5.45
CA ASN A 168 -13.28 -7.97 -6.46
C ASN A 168 -11.98 -7.82 -7.25
N LEU A 169 -11.15 -8.87 -7.23
CA LEU A 169 -9.93 -8.94 -8.02
C LEU A 169 -10.22 -9.65 -9.35
N ILE A 170 -10.01 -8.94 -10.45
CA ILE A 170 -10.10 -9.52 -11.80
C ILE A 170 -8.82 -10.32 -12.12
N PRO A 171 -8.86 -11.27 -13.07
CA PRO A 171 -7.72 -12.12 -13.42
C PRO A 171 -6.44 -11.33 -13.73
N HIS A 172 -6.55 -10.24 -14.44
CA HIS A 172 -5.40 -9.37 -14.75
C HIS A 172 -4.70 -8.87 -13.48
N THR A 173 -5.46 -8.38 -12.48
CA THR A 173 -4.92 -7.91 -11.20
C THR A 173 -4.23 -9.03 -10.43
N LEU A 174 -4.81 -10.23 -10.43
CA LEU A 174 -4.22 -11.41 -9.77
C LEU A 174 -2.88 -11.81 -10.39
N VAL A 175 -2.73 -11.71 -11.71
CA VAL A 175 -1.48 -12.06 -12.41
C VAL A 175 -0.40 -10.97 -12.22
N GLN A 176 -0.79 -9.70 -12.19
CA GLN A 176 0.15 -8.58 -12.18
C GLN A 176 0.58 -8.14 -10.77
N THR A 177 -0.03 -8.69 -9.71
CA THR A 177 0.22 -8.25 -8.33
C THR A 177 0.45 -9.43 -7.39
N ASN A 178 1.03 -9.14 -6.23
CA ASN A 178 1.22 -10.14 -5.18
C ASN A 178 -0.09 -10.52 -4.45
N LEU A 179 -1.23 -9.92 -4.83
CA LEU A 179 -2.53 -10.19 -4.20
C LEU A 179 -3.03 -11.63 -4.48
N SER A 180 -2.53 -12.29 -5.53
CA SER A 180 -2.83 -13.71 -5.80
C SER A 180 -2.35 -14.65 -4.71
N ASN A 181 -1.28 -14.31 -4.01
CA ASN A 181 -0.64 -15.14 -2.98
C ASN A 181 -1.27 -14.97 -1.59
N LEU A 182 -2.19 -14.03 -1.45
CA LEU A 182 -2.82 -13.74 -0.16
C LEU A 182 -3.82 -14.83 0.23
N THR A 183 -3.81 -15.18 1.51
CA THR A 183 -4.71 -16.15 2.14
C THR A 183 -5.44 -15.50 3.32
N ILE A 184 -6.42 -16.19 3.88
CA ILE A 184 -7.06 -15.78 5.14
C ILE A 184 -5.98 -15.55 6.18
N GLU A 185 -6.15 -14.53 7.04
CA GLU A 185 -5.20 -14.03 8.05
C GLU A 185 -4.00 -13.27 7.46
N SER A 186 -3.77 -13.22 6.15
CA SER A 186 -2.74 -12.33 5.57
C SER A 186 -3.03 -10.87 5.92
N ILE A 187 -1.98 -10.13 6.26
CA ILE A 187 -2.07 -8.69 6.55
C ILE A 187 -1.52 -7.92 5.36
N VAL A 188 -2.18 -6.84 4.99
CA VAL A 188 -1.84 -5.97 3.85
C VAL A 188 -1.77 -4.51 4.28
N ASN A 189 -0.99 -3.72 3.57
CA ASN A 189 -0.96 -2.27 3.72
C ASN A 189 -2.19 -1.66 3.03
N ILE A 190 -2.85 -0.69 3.66
CA ILE A 190 -3.95 0.07 3.06
C ILE A 190 -3.67 1.56 3.08
N GLU A 191 -4.01 2.22 1.98
CA GLU A 191 -4.04 3.66 1.86
C GLU A 191 -5.44 4.08 1.42
N LEU A 192 -6.06 4.97 2.18
CA LEU A 192 -7.38 5.53 1.92
C LEU A 192 -7.28 6.58 0.79
N ASP A 193 -8.35 6.73 0.04
CA ASP A 193 -8.42 7.78 -0.98
C ASP A 193 -8.17 9.16 -0.32
N PRO A 194 -7.16 9.93 -0.74
CA PRO A 194 -6.84 11.22 -0.15
C PRO A 194 -8.01 12.22 -0.23
N ILE A 195 -8.89 12.10 -1.22
CA ILE A 195 -10.09 12.94 -1.32
C ILE A 195 -11.06 12.61 -0.19
N ALA A 196 -11.27 11.32 0.11
CA ALA A 196 -12.13 10.90 1.22
C ALA A 196 -11.58 11.38 2.57
N LYS A 197 -10.26 11.30 2.78
CA LYS A 197 -9.58 11.81 3.98
C LYS A 197 -9.76 13.33 4.14
N MET A 198 -9.61 14.10 3.06
CA MET A 198 -9.79 15.56 3.09
C MET A 198 -11.24 15.94 3.42
N VAL A 199 -12.23 15.22 2.86
CA VAL A 199 -13.65 15.46 3.12
C VAL A 199 -13.98 15.14 4.59
N ASP A 200 -13.53 14.00 5.11
CA ASP A 200 -13.75 13.61 6.51
C ASP A 200 -13.15 14.63 7.48
N GLN A 201 -11.91 15.04 7.26
CA GLN A 201 -11.24 16.05 8.06
C GLN A 201 -11.99 17.40 8.05
N PHE A 202 -12.43 17.84 6.87
CA PHE A 202 -13.18 19.09 6.73
C PHE A 202 -14.51 19.05 7.52
N LEU A 203 -15.26 17.95 7.40
CA LEU A 203 -16.52 17.76 8.11
C LEU A 203 -16.32 17.70 9.63
N SER A 204 -15.26 17.07 10.11
CA SER A 204 -14.91 16.98 11.52
C SER A 204 -14.65 18.37 12.11
N VAL A 205 -13.79 19.16 11.48
CA VAL A 205 -13.49 20.55 11.90
C VAL A 205 -14.75 21.43 11.89
N TYR A 206 -15.57 21.31 10.83
CA TYR A 206 -16.81 22.09 10.72
C TYR A 206 -17.85 21.73 11.81
N SER A 207 -17.92 20.47 12.21
CA SER A 207 -18.80 20.02 13.29
C SER A 207 -18.38 20.49 14.68
N GLU A 208 -17.07 20.60 14.94
CA GLU A 208 -16.53 21.13 16.19
C GLU A 208 -16.79 22.63 16.37
N GLN A 209 -16.74 23.42 15.29
CA GLN A 209 -17.02 24.85 15.33
C GLN A 209 -18.50 25.21 15.60
N LYS A 210 -19.42 24.23 15.48
CA LYS A 210 -20.85 24.42 15.74
C LYS A 210 -21.30 23.98 17.15
N ARG A 211 -20.40 23.46 17.96
CA ARG A 211 -20.64 23.11 19.37
C ARG A 211 -20.15 24.22 20.30
#